data_b0e735424b409e858943a2f690609c3a
#
_entry.id   b0e735424b409e858943a2f690609c3a
#
_cell.length_a   1.000
_cell.length_b   1.000
_cell.length_c   1.000
_cell.angle_alpha   90.00
_cell.angle_beta   90.00
_cell.angle_gamma   90.00
#
_symmetry.space_group_name_H-M   'P 1'
#
loop_
_entity.id
_entity.type
_entity.pdbx_description
1 polymer ?
#
loop_
_entity_poly.entity_id
_entity_poly.type
_entity_poly.pdbx_seq_one_letter_code
_entity_poly.pdbx_strand_id
1 'polypeptide(L)'
;MKKTSFAIIGIAALMLTLPNAYSTDKDLITYLSITELTQTSLTLADSTIESGDFDAAKKFIDFGSKQFSNNLQTLRNVDASLTDEVHISLIDLQTRDFSPDNRSAILADINRINELLDSVPQEPELIPNVIVAHLIIVDQQYENFEANDDEFSYQMALGFMERANQMFYAQTEYGERQKIELESFFNDMFDMVQNRDPYASIASTNVWVKRDLLGTDVVGTVGLDSTNLYSVIRDLYADLMVELDNGDYKKAEQIGIEAYLENFEYLEPEIEVADAELLYDLEWDMREELRTMIKNRESPDTIKSFLVAR
;
A
#
# COMPACT_ATOMS: atom_id res chain seq x y z
N MET A 1 -32.10 7.07 -8.73
CA MET A 1 -30.92 7.74 -8.17
C MET A 1 -30.65 7.14 -6.79
N LYS A 2 -29.76 6.15 -6.69
CA LYS A 2 -29.30 5.63 -5.39
C LYS A 2 -28.17 6.56 -4.95
N LYS A 3 -28.37 7.30 -3.86
CA LYS A 3 -27.30 8.02 -3.19
C LYS A 3 -26.40 6.98 -2.55
N THR A 4 -25.27 6.68 -3.17
CA THR A 4 -24.18 5.95 -2.56
C THR A 4 -23.56 6.88 -1.51
N SER A 5 -23.85 6.63 -0.24
CA SER A 5 -23.11 7.26 0.87
C SER A 5 -21.71 6.68 0.85
N PHE A 6 -20.74 7.47 0.42
CA PHE A 6 -19.33 7.15 0.58
C PHE A 6 -19.02 7.08 2.08
N ALA A 7 -18.88 5.88 2.60
CA ALA A 7 -18.28 5.67 3.90
C ALA A 7 -16.77 5.94 3.75
N ILE A 8 -16.37 7.19 3.96
CA ILE A 8 -14.96 7.52 4.13
C ILE A 8 -14.57 6.99 5.49
N ILE A 9 -14.01 5.78 5.51
CA ILE A 9 -13.32 5.27 6.68
C ILE A 9 -12.07 6.12 6.82
N GLY A 10 -12.10 7.05 7.76
CA GLY A 10 -10.96 7.92 7.99
C GLY A 10 -9.75 7.11 8.46
N ILE A 11 -8.54 7.62 8.23
CA ILE A 11 -7.27 7.05 8.72
C ILE A 11 -7.28 6.79 10.24
N ALA A 12 -8.18 7.41 11.00
CA ALA A 12 -8.43 7.05 12.39
C ALA A 12 -8.77 5.55 12.61
N ALA A 13 -9.35 4.86 11.61
CA ALA A 13 -9.56 3.41 11.65
C ALA A 13 -8.27 2.62 11.40
N LEU A 14 -7.30 3.22 10.71
CA LEU A 14 -6.00 2.67 10.40
C LEU A 14 -5.15 2.44 11.64
N MET A 15 -5.20 3.38 12.57
CA MET A 15 -4.40 3.36 13.80
C MET A 15 -4.86 2.28 14.80
N LEU A 16 -6.05 1.70 14.61
CA LEU A 16 -6.53 0.61 15.45
C LEU A 16 -5.91 -0.74 15.09
N THR A 17 -5.28 -0.84 13.91
CA THR A 17 -4.66 -2.08 13.40
C THR A 17 -3.15 -2.11 13.53
N LEU A 18 -2.50 -0.99 13.93
CA LEU A 18 -1.05 -0.98 14.17
C LEU A 18 -0.74 -1.66 15.51
N PRO A 19 0.12 -2.69 15.53
CA PRO A 19 0.44 -3.39 16.76
C PRO A 19 1.26 -2.52 17.72
N ASN A 20 0.83 -2.47 18.96
CA ASN A 20 1.56 -2.13 20.20
C ASN A 20 2.55 -0.95 20.24
N ALA A 21 2.41 0.09 19.42
CA ALA A 21 3.14 1.32 19.67
C ALA A 21 2.66 1.98 20.98
N TYR A 22 3.57 2.46 21.83
CA TYR A 22 3.23 3.27 23.00
C TYR A 22 2.50 4.55 22.55
N SER A 23 1.71 5.16 23.39
CA SER A 23 0.81 6.26 23.00
C SER A 23 1.52 7.44 22.30
N THR A 24 2.77 7.72 22.67
CA THR A 24 3.63 8.75 22.05
C THR A 24 4.07 8.38 20.66
N ASP A 25 4.43 7.13 20.41
CA ASP A 25 4.87 6.66 19.08
C ASP A 25 3.69 6.64 18.10
N LYS A 26 2.49 6.30 18.58
CA LYS A 26 1.28 6.30 17.76
C LYS A 26 0.89 7.70 17.28
N ASP A 27 0.97 8.72 18.13
CA ASP A 27 0.70 10.09 17.75
C ASP A 27 1.75 10.58 16.73
N LEU A 28 3.02 10.22 16.91
CA LEU A 28 4.10 10.56 16.00
C LEU A 28 3.95 9.88 14.63
N ILE A 29 3.63 8.57 14.60
CA ILE A 29 3.33 7.83 13.36
C ILE A 29 2.16 8.52 12.62
N THR A 30 1.09 8.87 13.34
CA THR A 30 -0.05 9.56 12.75
C THR A 30 0.37 10.91 12.18
N TYR A 31 1.16 11.66 12.92
CA TYR A 31 1.66 12.97 12.50
C TYR A 31 2.47 12.88 11.22
N LEU A 32 3.48 12.01 11.16
CA LEU A 32 4.32 11.80 9.99
C LEU A 32 3.50 11.29 8.80
N SER A 33 2.60 10.35 9.02
CA SER A 33 1.76 9.79 7.95
C SER A 33 0.83 10.85 7.35
N ILE A 34 0.13 11.63 8.18
CA ILE A 34 -0.82 12.65 7.71
C ILE A 34 -0.11 13.82 7.02
N THR A 35 1.04 14.25 7.53
CA THR A 35 1.83 15.30 6.87
C THR A 35 2.29 14.85 5.49
N GLU A 36 2.81 13.65 5.37
CA GLU A 36 3.28 13.08 4.12
C GLU A 36 2.13 12.80 3.12
N LEU A 37 0.98 12.27 3.57
CA LEU A 37 -0.21 12.11 2.73
C LEU A 37 -0.73 13.45 2.22
N THR A 38 -0.68 14.49 3.04
CA THR A 38 -1.06 15.84 2.64
C THR A 38 -0.11 16.39 1.58
N GLN A 39 1.19 16.24 1.78
CA GLN A 39 2.22 16.67 0.83
C GLN A 39 2.10 15.93 -0.52
N THR A 40 1.87 14.62 -0.48
CA THR A 40 1.62 13.82 -1.69
C THR A 40 0.39 14.36 -2.46
N SER A 41 -0.70 14.66 -1.75
CA SER A 41 -1.90 15.23 -2.36
C SER A 41 -1.65 16.59 -3.00
N LEU A 42 -0.85 17.46 -2.34
CA LEU A 42 -0.48 18.76 -2.89
C LEU A 42 0.44 18.64 -4.10
N THR A 43 1.34 17.66 -4.12
CA THR A 43 2.20 17.37 -5.27
C THR A 43 1.39 16.90 -6.49
N LEU A 44 0.37 16.06 -6.28
CA LEU A 44 -0.55 15.66 -7.34
C LEU A 44 -1.39 16.83 -7.85
N ALA A 45 -1.83 17.73 -6.96
CA ALA A 45 -2.51 18.95 -7.34
C ALA A 45 -1.62 19.88 -8.17
N ASP A 46 -0.36 20.04 -7.81
CA ASP A 46 0.62 20.83 -8.56
C ASP A 46 0.75 20.32 -10.01
N SER A 47 1.00 19.02 -10.17
CA SER A 47 1.10 18.36 -11.49
C SER A 47 -0.15 18.52 -12.34
N THR A 48 -1.35 18.44 -11.72
CA THR A 48 -2.62 18.61 -12.45
C THR A 48 -2.87 20.06 -12.84
N ILE A 49 -2.45 21.04 -12.02
CA ILE A 49 -2.47 22.46 -12.39
C ILE A 49 -1.52 22.73 -13.56
N GLU A 50 -0.37 22.09 -13.59
CA GLU A 50 0.57 22.21 -14.71
C GLU A 50 -0.01 21.68 -16.01
N SER A 51 -0.79 20.60 -15.97
CA SER A 51 -1.52 20.05 -17.11
C SER A 51 -2.78 20.84 -17.48
N GLY A 52 -3.23 21.77 -16.63
CA GLY A 52 -4.41 22.61 -16.83
C GLY A 52 -5.71 22.01 -16.27
N ASP A 53 -5.65 20.92 -15.51
CA ASP A 53 -6.82 20.30 -14.87
C ASP A 53 -7.03 20.85 -13.46
N PHE A 54 -7.67 22.02 -13.36
CA PHE A 54 -7.95 22.70 -12.10
C PHE A 54 -9.00 21.98 -11.26
N ASP A 55 -9.92 21.23 -11.88
CA ASP A 55 -10.96 20.47 -11.16
C ASP A 55 -10.33 19.27 -10.44
N ALA A 56 -9.44 18.54 -11.09
CA ALA A 56 -8.69 17.46 -10.45
C ALA A 56 -7.77 18.00 -9.34
N ALA A 57 -7.06 19.11 -9.60
CA ALA A 57 -6.20 19.74 -8.62
C ALA A 57 -6.97 20.10 -7.34
N LYS A 58 -8.17 20.69 -7.49
CA LYS A 58 -9.02 21.00 -6.34
C LYS A 58 -9.41 19.76 -5.54
N LYS A 59 -9.73 18.66 -6.21
CA LYS A 59 -10.09 17.41 -5.53
C LYS A 59 -8.90 16.83 -4.74
N PHE A 60 -7.67 16.90 -5.26
CA PHE A 60 -6.47 16.47 -4.54
C PHE A 60 -6.25 17.34 -3.29
N ILE A 61 -6.37 18.66 -3.42
CA ILE A 61 -6.25 19.59 -2.28
C ILE A 61 -7.34 19.30 -1.24
N ASP A 62 -8.59 19.13 -1.65
CA ASP A 62 -9.70 18.82 -0.76
C ASP A 62 -9.47 17.48 -0.02
N PHE A 63 -8.89 16.47 -0.70
CA PHE A 63 -8.52 15.21 -0.07
C PHE A 63 -7.44 15.40 1.01
N GLY A 64 -6.30 16.00 0.68
CA GLY A 64 -5.21 16.24 1.62
C GLY A 64 -5.65 17.10 2.81
N SER A 65 -6.38 18.19 2.55
CA SER A 65 -6.92 19.08 3.58
C SER A 65 -7.88 18.36 4.53
N LYS A 66 -8.69 17.43 4.00
CA LYS A 66 -9.60 16.63 4.80
C LYS A 66 -8.87 15.63 5.69
N GLN A 67 -7.85 14.95 5.16
CA GLN A 67 -7.02 14.05 5.97
C GLN A 67 -6.35 14.81 7.11
N PHE A 68 -5.79 15.99 6.84
CA PHE A 68 -5.16 16.84 7.83
C PHE A 68 -6.17 17.31 8.91
N SER A 69 -7.31 17.85 8.49
CA SER A 69 -8.34 18.38 9.39
C SER A 69 -8.97 17.31 10.28
N ASN A 70 -9.16 16.08 9.78
CA ASN A 70 -9.71 14.98 10.56
C ASN A 70 -8.77 14.53 11.70
N ASN A 71 -7.48 14.82 11.61
CA ASN A 71 -6.47 14.40 12.57
C ASN A 71 -5.91 15.56 13.42
N LEU A 72 -6.51 16.74 13.35
CA LEU A 72 -5.99 17.99 13.90
C LEU A 72 -5.56 17.90 15.37
N GLN A 73 -6.33 17.20 16.20
CA GLN A 73 -6.01 17.07 17.62
C GLN A 73 -4.72 16.24 17.83
N THR A 74 -4.58 15.15 17.11
CA THR A 74 -3.38 14.29 17.19
C THR A 74 -2.15 15.03 16.67
N LEU A 75 -2.30 15.76 15.55
CA LEU A 75 -1.21 16.55 14.99
C LEU A 75 -0.75 17.66 15.97
N ARG A 76 -1.68 18.33 16.62
CA ARG A 76 -1.38 19.35 17.64
C ARG A 76 -0.69 18.79 18.88
N ASN A 77 -0.93 17.53 19.22
CA ASN A 77 -0.23 16.89 20.34
C ASN A 77 1.28 16.76 20.07
N VAL A 78 1.68 16.64 18.78
CA VAL A 78 3.08 16.53 18.37
C VAL A 78 3.68 17.90 18.12
N ASP A 79 3.08 18.72 17.24
CA ASP A 79 3.50 20.10 16.97
C ASP A 79 2.30 21.00 16.71
N ALA A 80 1.87 21.70 17.75
CA ALA A 80 0.72 22.59 17.68
C ALA A 80 0.96 23.80 16.75
N SER A 81 2.18 24.35 16.74
CA SER A 81 2.48 25.57 15.97
C SER A 81 2.45 25.29 14.48
N LEU A 82 3.17 24.27 14.03
CA LEU A 82 3.22 23.87 12.62
C LEU A 82 1.84 23.40 12.17
N THR A 83 1.15 22.60 12.99
CA THR A 83 -0.19 22.10 12.67
C THR A 83 -1.18 23.23 12.41
N ASP A 84 -1.19 24.27 13.28
CA ASP A 84 -2.10 25.40 13.12
C ASP A 84 -1.76 26.24 11.87
N GLU A 85 -0.47 26.45 11.58
CA GLU A 85 -0.03 27.19 10.40
C GLU A 85 -0.40 26.47 9.10
N VAL A 86 -0.12 25.15 9.02
CA VAL A 86 -0.49 24.31 7.87
C VAL A 86 -2.01 24.29 7.69
N HIS A 87 -2.76 24.07 8.77
CA HIS A 87 -4.22 24.02 8.72
C HIS A 87 -4.85 25.31 8.17
N ILE A 88 -4.40 26.46 8.67
CA ILE A 88 -4.87 27.76 8.17
C ILE A 88 -4.52 27.93 6.70
N SER A 89 -3.29 27.57 6.29
CA SER A 89 -2.86 27.67 4.90
C SER A 89 -3.66 26.77 3.97
N LEU A 90 -4.02 25.56 4.42
CA LEU A 90 -4.89 24.64 3.67
C LEU A 90 -6.31 25.20 3.50
N ILE A 91 -6.89 25.80 4.55
CA ILE A 91 -8.20 26.46 4.47
C ILE A 91 -8.15 27.61 3.47
N ASP A 92 -7.12 28.45 3.55
CA ASP A 92 -6.96 29.59 2.64
C ASP A 92 -6.83 29.10 1.18
N LEU A 93 -6.06 28.05 0.94
CA LEU A 93 -5.92 27.43 -0.38
C LEU A 93 -7.24 26.87 -0.91
N GLN A 94 -8.03 26.18 -0.08
CA GLN A 94 -9.35 25.66 -0.48
C GLN A 94 -10.37 26.74 -0.88
N THR A 95 -10.21 27.96 -0.36
CA THR A 95 -11.11 29.09 -0.70
C THR A 95 -10.74 29.79 -2.00
N ARG A 96 -9.58 29.46 -2.59
CA ARG A 96 -9.17 30.03 -3.88
C ARG A 96 -10.12 29.66 -5.00
N ASP A 97 -10.22 30.55 -5.96
CA ASP A 97 -10.85 30.24 -7.26
C ASP A 97 -9.85 29.44 -8.12
N PHE A 98 -10.18 28.18 -8.37
CA PHE A 98 -9.36 27.26 -9.18
C PHE A 98 -9.59 27.51 -10.66
N SER A 99 -8.89 28.49 -11.18
CA SER A 99 -8.97 28.88 -12.59
C SER A 99 -7.57 29.20 -13.15
N PRO A 100 -7.41 29.20 -14.48
CA PRO A 100 -6.15 29.58 -15.14
C PRO A 100 -5.60 30.94 -14.71
N ASP A 101 -6.49 31.90 -14.42
CA ASP A 101 -6.12 33.27 -14.02
C ASP A 101 -5.43 33.30 -12.63
N ASN A 102 -5.77 32.34 -11.77
CA ASN A 102 -5.21 32.22 -10.43
C ASN A 102 -4.10 31.18 -10.29
N ARG A 103 -3.67 30.55 -11.41
CA ARG A 103 -2.65 29.49 -11.43
C ARG A 103 -1.43 29.82 -10.57
N SER A 104 -0.80 30.98 -10.79
CA SER A 104 0.42 31.35 -10.07
C SER A 104 0.20 31.53 -8.57
N ALA A 105 -0.97 32.02 -8.15
CA ALA A 105 -1.29 32.17 -6.75
C ALA A 105 -1.54 30.82 -6.07
N ILE A 106 -2.24 29.91 -6.73
CA ILE A 106 -2.49 28.55 -6.22
C ILE A 106 -1.18 27.79 -6.05
N LEU A 107 -0.30 27.80 -7.08
CA LEU A 107 1.03 27.17 -7.00
C LEU A 107 1.90 27.77 -5.88
N ALA A 108 1.85 29.07 -5.67
CA ALA A 108 2.59 29.72 -4.58
C ALA A 108 2.07 29.27 -3.19
N ASP A 109 0.75 29.14 -3.03
CA ASP A 109 0.18 28.62 -1.78
C ASP A 109 0.54 27.14 -1.55
N ILE A 110 0.48 26.30 -2.58
CA ILE A 110 0.92 24.89 -2.52
C ILE A 110 2.40 24.81 -2.11
N ASN A 111 3.26 25.54 -2.77
CA ASN A 111 4.70 25.55 -2.46
C ASN A 111 4.98 25.99 -1.02
N ARG A 112 4.28 27.02 -0.55
CA ARG A 112 4.40 27.46 0.84
C ARG A 112 4.01 26.39 1.84
N ILE A 113 2.91 25.66 1.58
CA ILE A 113 2.48 24.58 2.46
C ILE A 113 3.49 23.42 2.42
N ASN A 114 4.00 23.08 1.25
CA ASN A 114 5.04 22.04 1.11
C ASN A 114 6.32 22.43 1.87
N GLU A 115 6.77 23.70 1.82
CA GLU A 115 7.90 24.18 2.61
C GLU A 115 7.69 24.02 4.12
N LEU A 116 6.45 24.23 4.60
CA LEU A 116 6.11 23.99 6.01
C LEU A 116 6.18 22.49 6.35
N LEU A 117 5.63 21.63 5.48
CA LEU A 117 5.64 20.18 5.66
C LEU A 117 7.05 19.58 5.54
N ASP A 118 7.91 20.13 4.67
CA ASP A 118 9.32 19.75 4.56
C ASP A 118 10.12 20.03 5.83
N SER A 119 9.64 20.91 6.70
CA SER A 119 10.28 21.18 7.99
C SER A 119 10.04 20.09 9.05
N VAL A 120 9.13 19.14 8.77
CA VAL A 120 8.85 18.01 9.66
C VAL A 120 10.07 17.09 9.72
N PRO A 121 10.61 16.80 10.92
CA PRO A 121 11.72 15.89 11.05
C PRO A 121 11.35 14.49 10.52
N GLN A 122 12.24 13.92 9.74
CA GLN A 122 12.09 12.52 9.29
C GLN A 122 12.64 11.58 10.37
N GLU A 123 11.85 10.58 10.71
CA GLU A 123 12.23 9.51 11.64
C GLU A 123 12.38 8.21 10.82
N PRO A 124 13.62 7.82 10.45
CA PRO A 124 13.84 6.69 9.53
C PRO A 124 13.15 5.40 9.95
N GLU A 125 13.13 5.10 11.25
CA GLU A 125 12.48 3.91 11.80
C GLU A 125 10.95 3.91 11.66
N LEU A 126 10.34 5.07 11.43
CA LEU A 126 8.89 5.20 11.24
C LEU A 126 8.47 5.29 9.75
N ILE A 127 9.41 5.41 8.83
CA ILE A 127 9.11 5.47 7.39
C ILE A 127 8.31 4.24 6.91
N PRO A 128 8.56 3.01 7.35
CA PRO A 128 7.70 1.87 6.99
C PRO A 128 6.21 2.11 7.29
N ASN A 129 5.90 2.73 8.44
CA ASN A 129 4.52 3.07 8.81
C ASN A 129 3.92 4.13 7.87
N VAL A 130 4.72 5.12 7.47
CA VAL A 130 4.30 6.16 6.52
C VAL A 130 4.03 5.56 5.14
N ILE A 131 4.88 4.65 4.68
CA ILE A 131 4.66 3.89 3.43
C ILE A 131 3.36 3.10 3.51
N VAL A 132 3.12 2.39 4.62
CA VAL A 132 1.87 1.64 4.83
C VAL A 132 0.65 2.56 4.75
N ALA A 133 0.72 3.78 5.30
CA ALA A 133 -0.37 4.75 5.18
C ALA A 133 -0.68 5.10 3.71
N HIS A 134 0.35 5.25 2.86
CA HIS A 134 0.17 5.46 1.41
C HIS A 134 -0.47 4.23 0.74
N LEU A 135 0.02 3.03 1.05
CA LEU A 135 -0.50 1.79 0.49
C LEU A 135 -1.96 1.53 0.83
N ILE A 136 -2.44 2.05 1.96
CA ILE A 136 -3.87 1.98 2.32
C ILE A 136 -4.69 2.93 1.45
N ILE A 137 -4.16 4.13 1.13
CA ILE A 137 -4.83 5.01 0.17
C ILE A 137 -4.86 4.37 -1.22
N VAL A 138 -3.76 3.74 -1.64
CA VAL A 138 -3.72 2.98 -2.92
C VAL A 138 -4.85 1.96 -2.97
N ASP A 139 -4.97 1.13 -1.93
CA ASP A 139 -5.97 0.07 -1.83
C ASP A 139 -7.40 0.65 -1.95
N GLN A 140 -7.73 1.63 -1.12
CA GLN A 140 -9.05 2.26 -1.10
C GLN A 140 -9.41 2.96 -2.41
N GLN A 141 -8.46 3.66 -3.01
CA GLN A 141 -8.71 4.41 -4.24
C GLN A 141 -8.77 3.49 -5.46
N TYR A 142 -7.96 2.44 -5.48
CA TYR A 142 -8.02 1.49 -6.58
C TYR A 142 -9.29 0.63 -6.54
N GLU A 143 -9.75 0.22 -5.36
CA GLU A 143 -11.07 -0.42 -5.18
C GLU A 143 -12.20 0.48 -5.70
N ASN A 144 -12.14 1.78 -5.36
CA ASN A 144 -13.14 2.74 -5.84
C ASN A 144 -13.07 2.93 -7.36
N PHE A 145 -11.87 2.97 -7.94
CA PHE A 145 -11.68 3.02 -9.38
C PHE A 145 -12.33 1.81 -10.07
N GLU A 146 -12.01 0.58 -9.64
CA GLU A 146 -12.57 -0.62 -10.28
C GLU A 146 -14.10 -0.71 -10.12
N ALA A 147 -14.62 -0.34 -8.96
CA ALA A 147 -16.05 -0.40 -8.68
C ALA A 147 -16.89 0.65 -9.44
N ASN A 148 -16.33 1.81 -9.75
CA ASN A 148 -17.07 2.98 -10.25
C ASN A 148 -16.53 3.55 -11.58
N ASP A 149 -15.45 3.01 -12.12
CA ASP A 149 -14.71 3.56 -13.28
C ASP A 149 -14.32 5.03 -13.06
N ASP A 150 -13.89 5.35 -11.80
CA ASP A 150 -13.54 6.71 -11.39
C ASP A 150 -12.06 7.01 -11.67
N GLU A 151 -11.79 7.64 -12.80
CA GLU A 151 -10.44 8.01 -13.24
C GLU A 151 -9.68 8.88 -12.20
N PHE A 152 -10.36 9.70 -11.42
CA PHE A 152 -9.73 10.46 -10.35
C PHE A 152 -9.18 9.53 -9.25
N SER A 153 -9.95 8.52 -8.85
CA SER A 153 -9.48 7.51 -7.89
C SER A 153 -8.30 6.71 -8.43
N TYR A 154 -8.29 6.39 -9.73
CA TYR A 154 -7.12 5.78 -10.37
C TYR A 154 -5.87 6.67 -10.28
N GLN A 155 -5.99 7.95 -10.62
CA GLN A 155 -4.87 8.90 -10.54
C GLN A 155 -4.35 9.04 -9.10
N MET A 156 -5.25 9.03 -8.12
CA MET A 156 -4.87 9.01 -6.72
C MET A 156 -4.09 7.74 -6.37
N ALA A 157 -4.62 6.56 -6.69
CA ALA A 157 -3.95 5.31 -6.41
C ALA A 157 -2.55 5.26 -7.02
N LEU A 158 -2.42 5.65 -8.28
CA LEU A 158 -1.13 5.69 -8.97
C LEU A 158 -0.15 6.66 -8.30
N GLY A 159 -0.55 7.89 -8.02
CA GLY A 159 0.33 8.90 -7.42
C GLY A 159 0.77 8.54 -5.99
N PHE A 160 -0.13 7.96 -5.19
CA PHE A 160 0.23 7.46 -3.85
C PHE A 160 1.13 6.22 -3.91
N MET A 161 0.97 5.36 -4.93
CA MET A 161 1.87 4.24 -5.16
C MET A 161 3.26 4.70 -5.59
N GLU A 162 3.35 5.67 -6.49
CA GLU A 162 4.62 6.28 -6.90
C GLU A 162 5.37 6.86 -5.69
N ARG A 163 4.66 7.55 -4.79
CA ARG A 163 5.28 8.12 -3.59
C ARG A 163 5.72 7.04 -2.61
N ALA A 164 4.91 6.01 -2.37
CA ALA A 164 5.28 4.86 -1.55
C ALA A 164 6.56 4.19 -2.06
N ASN A 165 6.66 3.99 -3.37
CA ASN A 165 7.82 3.44 -4.04
C ASN A 165 9.08 4.32 -3.87
N GLN A 166 8.95 5.65 -4.05
CA GLN A 166 10.05 6.59 -3.82
C GLN A 166 10.57 6.54 -2.38
N MET A 167 9.67 6.51 -1.39
CA MET A 167 10.04 6.41 0.02
C MET A 167 10.74 5.09 0.32
N PHE A 168 10.26 3.99 -0.22
CA PHE A 168 10.88 2.68 -0.05
C PHE A 168 12.32 2.67 -0.58
N TYR A 169 12.56 3.13 -1.82
CA TYR A 169 13.89 3.18 -2.41
C TYR A 169 14.84 4.20 -1.76
N ALA A 170 14.30 5.21 -1.08
CA ALA A 170 15.12 6.16 -0.31
C ALA A 170 15.62 5.55 1.02
N GLN A 171 14.99 4.48 1.51
CA GLN A 171 15.40 3.78 2.73
C GLN A 171 16.63 2.92 2.50
N THR A 172 17.55 2.94 3.48
CA THR A 172 18.81 2.16 3.44
C THR A 172 18.88 1.12 4.57
N GLU A 173 17.90 1.07 5.44
CA GLU A 173 17.99 0.31 6.71
C GLU A 173 17.36 -1.09 6.63
N TYR A 174 16.85 -1.51 5.47
CA TYR A 174 16.36 -2.88 5.30
C TYR A 174 17.54 -3.87 5.23
N GLY A 175 17.37 -5.04 5.85
CA GLY A 175 18.27 -6.18 5.63
C GLY A 175 18.29 -6.55 4.13
N GLU A 176 19.44 -7.05 3.63
CA GLU A 176 19.60 -7.33 2.19
C GLU A 176 18.47 -8.21 1.63
N ARG A 177 18.08 -9.24 2.37
CA ARG A 177 16.99 -10.16 2.00
C ARG A 177 15.62 -9.45 1.94
N GLN A 178 15.23 -8.81 3.04
CA GLN A 178 13.97 -8.07 3.13
C GLN A 178 13.87 -7.02 2.01
N LYS A 179 14.99 -6.38 1.69
CA LYS A 179 15.05 -5.41 0.61
C LYS A 179 14.73 -6.05 -0.75
N ILE A 180 15.32 -7.20 -1.06
CA ILE A 180 15.09 -7.91 -2.33
C ILE A 180 13.60 -8.31 -2.45
N GLU A 181 13.02 -8.85 -1.38
CA GLU A 181 11.62 -9.27 -1.34
C GLU A 181 10.67 -8.07 -1.53
N LEU A 182 10.89 -7.00 -0.76
CA LEU A 182 10.10 -5.78 -0.89
C LEU A 182 10.26 -5.11 -2.27
N GLU A 183 11.48 -5.09 -2.85
CA GLU A 183 11.70 -4.57 -4.21
C GLU A 183 10.87 -5.32 -5.24
N SER A 184 10.79 -6.66 -5.14
CA SER A 184 9.96 -7.46 -6.04
C SER A 184 8.48 -7.08 -5.91
N PHE A 185 7.96 -7.03 -4.69
CA PHE A 185 6.56 -6.70 -4.43
C PHE A 185 6.19 -5.27 -4.83
N PHE A 186 7.06 -4.30 -4.54
CA PHE A 186 6.82 -2.90 -4.92
C PHE A 186 6.78 -2.75 -6.44
N ASN A 187 7.71 -3.38 -7.16
CA ASN A 187 7.73 -3.36 -8.62
C ASN A 187 6.47 -4.00 -9.19
N ASP A 188 6.09 -5.18 -8.69
CA ASP A 188 4.90 -5.88 -9.14
C ASP A 188 3.63 -5.07 -8.90
N MET A 189 3.48 -4.49 -7.71
CA MET A 189 2.31 -3.70 -7.36
C MET A 189 2.24 -2.42 -8.20
N PHE A 190 3.38 -1.78 -8.44
CA PHE A 190 3.47 -0.61 -9.31
C PHE A 190 3.05 -0.96 -10.75
N ASP A 191 3.56 -2.06 -11.28
CA ASP A 191 3.21 -2.54 -12.62
C ASP A 191 1.72 -2.91 -12.72
N MET A 192 1.16 -3.58 -11.70
CA MET A 192 -0.27 -3.92 -11.65
C MET A 192 -1.14 -2.66 -11.66
N VAL A 193 -0.79 -1.64 -10.87
CA VAL A 193 -1.53 -0.37 -10.85
C VAL A 193 -1.43 0.33 -12.20
N GLN A 194 -0.24 0.40 -12.78
CA GLN A 194 -0.05 1.02 -14.11
C GLN A 194 -0.80 0.28 -15.24
N ASN A 195 -0.80 -1.04 -15.20
CA ASN A 195 -1.47 -1.87 -16.21
C ASN A 195 -2.97 -1.96 -16.00
N ARG A 196 -3.50 -1.36 -14.94
CA ARG A 196 -4.91 -1.45 -14.54
C ARG A 196 -5.37 -2.90 -14.35
N ASP A 197 -4.56 -3.68 -13.66
CA ASP A 197 -4.87 -5.05 -13.32
C ASP A 197 -6.06 -5.13 -12.33
N PRO A 198 -6.75 -6.26 -12.22
CA PRO A 198 -7.88 -6.40 -11.29
C PRO A 198 -7.50 -6.07 -9.85
N TYR A 199 -8.41 -5.40 -9.13
CA TYR A 199 -8.21 -5.00 -7.73
C TYR A 199 -7.79 -6.16 -6.83
N ALA A 200 -8.35 -7.35 -7.01
CA ALA A 200 -8.01 -8.52 -6.22
C ALA A 200 -6.51 -8.86 -6.26
N SER A 201 -5.84 -8.65 -7.39
CA SER A 201 -4.39 -8.88 -7.51
C SER A 201 -3.58 -7.83 -6.75
N ILE A 202 -4.03 -6.57 -6.79
CA ILE A 202 -3.38 -5.46 -6.09
C ILE A 202 -3.59 -5.59 -4.58
N ALA A 203 -4.82 -5.90 -4.15
CA ALA A 203 -5.16 -6.05 -2.73
C ALA A 203 -4.34 -7.16 -2.06
N SER A 204 -4.20 -8.32 -2.72
CA SER A 204 -3.38 -9.42 -2.19
C SER A 204 -1.91 -9.01 -2.04
N THR A 205 -1.30 -8.44 -3.07
CA THR A 205 0.10 -7.97 -3.00
C THR A 205 0.27 -6.87 -1.96
N ASN A 206 -0.71 -5.96 -1.82
CA ASN A 206 -0.68 -4.88 -0.86
C ASN A 206 -0.68 -5.37 0.61
N VAL A 207 -1.39 -6.44 0.92
CA VAL A 207 -1.34 -7.07 2.25
C VAL A 207 0.08 -7.51 2.59
N TRP A 208 0.78 -8.11 1.63
CA TRP A 208 2.17 -8.54 1.79
C TRP A 208 3.13 -7.42 2.08
N VAL A 209 3.14 -6.44 1.20
CA VAL A 209 4.04 -5.29 1.34
C VAL A 209 3.85 -4.63 2.71
N LYS A 210 2.61 -4.45 3.14
CA LYS A 210 2.29 -3.84 4.45
C LYS A 210 2.83 -4.68 5.61
N ARG A 211 2.70 -5.99 5.53
CA ARG A 211 3.18 -6.91 6.56
C ARG A 211 4.71 -6.92 6.64
N ASP A 212 5.37 -7.10 5.51
CA ASP A 212 6.84 -7.15 5.44
C ASP A 212 7.49 -5.82 5.88
N LEU A 213 6.85 -4.69 5.57
CA LEU A 213 7.31 -3.37 6.02
C LEU A 213 7.26 -3.21 7.54
N LEU A 214 6.20 -3.72 8.18
CA LEU A 214 6.00 -3.53 9.62
C LEU A 214 6.64 -4.64 10.47
N GLY A 215 7.14 -5.70 9.87
CA GLY A 215 7.71 -6.85 10.59
C GLY A 215 6.69 -7.49 11.54
N THR A 216 5.40 -7.35 11.25
CA THR A 216 4.35 -7.86 12.11
C THR A 216 3.88 -9.21 11.61
N ASP A 217 4.10 -10.24 12.43
CA ASP A 217 3.30 -11.45 12.37
C ASP A 217 1.85 -11.06 12.67
N VAL A 218 1.08 -10.75 11.64
CA VAL A 218 -0.37 -10.62 11.77
C VAL A 218 -0.94 -12.03 11.89
N VAL A 219 -0.59 -12.69 12.97
CA VAL A 219 -1.26 -13.93 13.36
C VAL A 219 -2.58 -13.55 14.00
N GLY A 220 -3.57 -13.32 13.16
CA GLY A 220 -4.94 -13.55 13.56
C GLY A 220 -5.13 -15.06 13.63
N THR A 221 -4.68 -15.68 14.70
CA THR A 221 -4.96 -17.10 14.98
C THR A 221 -6.45 -17.29 15.21
N VAL A 222 -7.20 -17.44 14.15
CA VAL A 222 -8.40 -18.28 14.19
C VAL A 222 -7.83 -19.69 14.18
N GLY A 223 -8.13 -20.50 15.21
CA GLY A 223 -7.60 -21.86 15.36
C GLY A 223 -8.00 -22.77 14.19
N LEU A 224 -7.26 -22.66 13.11
CA LEU A 224 -7.35 -23.56 11.97
C LEU A 224 -6.46 -24.77 12.31
N ASP A 225 -7.01 -25.96 12.14
CA ASP A 225 -6.26 -27.21 12.29
C ASP A 225 -5.19 -27.26 11.17
N SER A 226 -3.91 -27.25 11.54
CA SER A 226 -2.77 -27.27 10.60
C SER A 226 -2.88 -28.43 9.59
N THR A 227 -3.44 -29.56 9.98
CA THR A 227 -3.65 -30.71 9.11
C THR A 227 -4.57 -30.37 7.91
N ASN A 228 -5.54 -29.49 8.11
CA ASN A 228 -6.44 -29.04 7.07
C ASN A 228 -5.74 -28.07 6.09
N LEU A 229 -4.87 -27.20 6.60
CA LEU A 229 -4.14 -26.22 5.78
C LEU A 229 -3.21 -26.90 4.76
N TYR A 230 -2.48 -27.95 5.15
CA TYR A 230 -1.67 -28.73 4.20
C TYR A 230 -2.52 -29.36 3.08
N SER A 231 -3.76 -29.76 3.37
CA SER A 231 -4.66 -30.28 2.35
C SER A 231 -5.12 -29.17 1.41
N VAL A 232 -5.49 -28.01 1.95
CA VAL A 232 -5.93 -26.84 1.16
C VAL A 232 -4.81 -26.37 0.21
N ILE A 233 -3.57 -26.25 0.70
CA ILE A 233 -2.42 -25.87 -0.14
C ILE A 233 -2.22 -26.84 -1.29
N ARG A 234 -2.33 -28.15 -1.04
CA ARG A 234 -2.21 -29.16 -2.09
C ARG A 234 -3.33 -29.07 -3.12
N ASP A 235 -4.55 -28.80 -2.69
CA ASP A 235 -5.70 -28.64 -3.57
C ASP A 235 -5.54 -27.37 -4.43
N LEU A 236 -5.08 -26.26 -3.84
CA LEU A 236 -4.75 -25.03 -4.56
C LEU A 236 -3.64 -25.24 -5.59
N TYR A 237 -2.60 -25.99 -5.26
CA TYR A 237 -1.56 -26.32 -6.24
C TYR A 237 -2.05 -27.24 -7.37
N ALA A 238 -3.00 -28.12 -7.09
CA ALA A 238 -3.65 -28.89 -8.14
C ALA A 238 -4.46 -27.99 -9.10
N ASP A 239 -5.20 -27.03 -8.55
CA ASP A 239 -5.94 -26.03 -9.33
C ASP A 239 -5.01 -25.11 -10.13
N LEU A 240 -3.90 -24.66 -9.51
CA LEU A 240 -2.85 -23.90 -10.20
C LEU A 240 -2.33 -24.65 -11.44
N MET A 241 -2.07 -25.94 -11.31
CA MET A 241 -1.61 -26.76 -12.44
C MET A 241 -2.65 -26.87 -13.55
N VAL A 242 -3.94 -26.95 -13.20
CA VAL A 242 -5.02 -26.94 -14.19
C VAL A 242 -5.03 -25.63 -14.97
N GLU A 243 -4.85 -24.49 -14.30
CA GLU A 243 -4.83 -23.20 -14.99
C GLU A 243 -3.58 -23.03 -15.88
N LEU A 244 -2.42 -23.53 -15.45
CA LEU A 244 -1.22 -23.56 -16.30
C LEU A 244 -1.42 -24.44 -17.55
N ASP A 245 -2.05 -25.60 -17.40
CA ASP A 245 -2.37 -26.48 -18.54
C ASP A 245 -3.38 -25.82 -19.51
N ASN A 246 -4.25 -24.94 -18.98
CA ASN A 246 -5.17 -24.11 -19.78
C ASN A 246 -4.47 -22.90 -20.41
N GLY A 247 -3.23 -22.60 -20.05
CA GLY A 247 -2.46 -21.44 -20.49
C GLY A 247 -2.83 -20.15 -19.77
N ASP A 248 -3.61 -20.21 -18.68
CA ASP A 248 -3.99 -19.07 -17.84
C ASP A 248 -2.96 -18.85 -16.71
N TYR A 249 -1.79 -18.35 -17.10
CA TYR A 249 -0.70 -18.07 -16.17
C TYR A 249 -1.07 -16.99 -15.14
N LYS A 250 -1.97 -16.06 -15.50
CA LYS A 250 -2.41 -15.02 -14.58
C LYS A 250 -3.23 -15.60 -13.42
N LYS A 251 -4.16 -16.48 -13.73
CA LYS A 251 -4.97 -17.15 -12.72
C LYS A 251 -4.14 -18.14 -11.91
N ALA A 252 -3.20 -18.83 -12.54
CA ALA A 252 -2.25 -19.70 -11.84
C ALA A 252 -1.42 -18.90 -10.82
N GLU A 253 -0.94 -17.70 -11.15
CA GLU A 253 -0.24 -16.83 -10.20
C GLU A 253 -1.13 -16.45 -9.03
N GLN A 254 -2.39 -16.07 -9.26
CA GLN A 254 -3.34 -15.73 -8.20
C GLN A 254 -3.56 -16.90 -7.23
N ILE A 255 -3.72 -18.11 -7.74
CA ILE A 255 -3.86 -19.31 -6.90
C ILE A 255 -2.59 -19.59 -6.09
N GLY A 256 -1.41 -19.40 -6.69
CA GLY A 256 -0.14 -19.55 -5.97
C GLY A 256 0.00 -18.56 -4.81
N ILE A 257 -0.42 -17.32 -5.04
CA ILE A 257 -0.48 -16.28 -4.01
C ILE A 257 -1.46 -16.69 -2.90
N GLU A 258 -2.66 -17.15 -3.22
CA GLU A 258 -3.66 -17.64 -2.25
C GLU A 258 -3.13 -18.82 -1.42
N ALA A 259 -2.46 -19.79 -2.06
CA ALA A 259 -1.89 -20.96 -1.38
C ALA A 259 -0.87 -20.55 -0.31
N TYR A 260 -0.06 -19.57 -0.61
CA TYR A 260 0.91 -19.06 0.35
C TYR A 260 0.22 -18.17 1.39
N LEU A 261 -0.48 -17.11 1.00
CA LEU A 261 -1.04 -16.05 1.84
C LEU A 261 -2.08 -16.49 2.84
N GLU A 262 -3.03 -17.27 2.35
CA GLU A 262 -4.21 -17.59 3.14
C GLU A 262 -4.07 -18.93 3.85
N ASN A 263 -2.98 -19.67 3.58
CA ASN A 263 -2.83 -21.01 4.09
C ASN A 263 -1.44 -21.31 4.64
N PHE A 264 -0.35 -21.12 3.87
CA PHE A 264 0.98 -21.51 4.31
C PHE A 264 1.47 -20.67 5.50
N GLU A 265 1.17 -19.38 5.52
CA GLU A 265 1.54 -18.49 6.63
C GLU A 265 1.08 -18.95 8.00
N TYR A 266 -0.10 -19.58 8.06
CA TYR A 266 -0.58 -20.13 9.34
C TYR A 266 0.21 -21.35 9.80
N LEU A 267 1.00 -21.95 8.91
CA LEU A 267 1.90 -23.07 9.20
C LEU A 267 3.30 -22.61 9.61
N GLU A 268 3.71 -21.40 9.24
CA GLU A 268 5.04 -20.88 9.50
C GLU A 268 5.50 -21.01 10.95
N PRO A 269 4.70 -20.64 11.99
CA PRO A 269 5.13 -20.76 13.38
C PRO A 269 5.39 -22.20 13.82
N GLU A 270 4.67 -23.16 13.26
CA GLU A 270 4.85 -24.58 13.55
C GLU A 270 6.13 -25.11 12.87
N ILE A 271 6.36 -24.71 11.63
CA ILE A 271 7.53 -25.11 10.85
C ILE A 271 8.78 -24.45 11.41
N GLU A 272 8.74 -23.16 11.78
CA GLU A 272 9.87 -22.43 12.35
C GLU A 272 10.42 -23.11 13.63
N VAL A 273 9.52 -23.53 14.50
CA VAL A 273 9.89 -24.26 15.72
C VAL A 273 10.51 -25.63 15.41
N ALA A 274 10.07 -26.29 14.34
CA ALA A 274 10.56 -27.59 13.94
C ALA A 274 11.85 -27.51 13.13
N ASP A 275 11.92 -26.61 12.16
CA ASP A 275 13.04 -26.44 11.23
C ASP A 275 12.98 -25.06 10.55
N ALA A 276 13.69 -24.08 11.10
CA ALA A 276 13.73 -22.70 10.58
C ALA A 276 14.42 -22.60 9.21
N GLU A 277 15.33 -23.52 8.85
CA GLU A 277 15.99 -23.54 7.56
C GLU A 277 15.01 -24.04 6.47
N LEU A 278 14.21 -25.06 6.80
CA LEU A 278 13.15 -25.53 5.92
C LEU A 278 12.07 -24.46 5.68
N LEU A 279 11.66 -23.74 6.74
CA LEU A 279 10.70 -22.62 6.59
C LEU A 279 11.24 -21.61 5.58
N TYR A 280 12.49 -21.21 5.75
CA TYR A 280 13.14 -20.26 4.86
C TYR A 280 13.09 -20.71 3.39
N ASP A 281 13.44 -21.97 3.13
CA ASP A 281 13.48 -22.51 1.76
C ASP A 281 12.07 -22.57 1.16
N LEU A 282 11.07 -22.98 1.95
CA LEU A 282 9.68 -23.05 1.49
C LEU A 282 9.09 -21.67 1.19
N GLU A 283 9.34 -20.69 2.06
CA GLU A 283 8.93 -19.30 1.81
C GLU A 283 9.51 -18.79 0.49
N TRP A 284 10.83 -18.93 0.29
CA TRP A 284 11.48 -18.49 -0.94
C TRP A 284 10.91 -19.19 -2.17
N ASP A 285 10.72 -20.49 -2.10
CA ASP A 285 10.21 -21.30 -3.19
C ASP A 285 8.78 -20.91 -3.59
N MET A 286 7.91 -20.65 -2.60
CA MET A 286 6.51 -20.30 -2.86
C MET A 286 6.35 -18.84 -3.30
N ARG A 287 7.09 -17.93 -2.70
CA ARG A 287 6.97 -16.47 -2.93
C ARG A 287 7.70 -16.00 -4.18
N GLU A 288 8.94 -16.46 -4.36
CA GLU A 288 9.83 -15.94 -5.39
C GLU A 288 9.99 -16.88 -6.58
N GLU A 289 10.41 -18.12 -6.33
CA GLU A 289 10.77 -19.03 -7.43
C GLU A 289 9.54 -19.45 -8.23
N LEU A 290 8.50 -19.97 -7.57
CA LEU A 290 7.26 -20.38 -8.23
C LEU A 290 6.64 -19.23 -9.02
N ARG A 291 6.56 -18.07 -8.42
CA ARG A 291 5.99 -16.89 -9.04
C ARG A 291 6.80 -16.43 -10.25
N THR A 292 8.13 -16.44 -10.14
CA THR A 292 9.04 -16.10 -11.24
C THR A 292 8.86 -17.08 -12.41
N MET A 293 8.77 -18.39 -12.14
CA MET A 293 8.52 -19.40 -13.17
C MET A 293 7.19 -19.16 -13.90
N ILE A 294 6.12 -18.84 -13.16
CA ILE A 294 4.79 -18.55 -13.72
C ILE A 294 4.84 -17.27 -14.57
N LYS A 295 5.45 -16.19 -14.09
CA LYS A 295 5.61 -14.92 -14.84
C LYS A 295 6.42 -15.11 -16.12
N ASN A 296 7.48 -15.87 -16.06
CA ASN A 296 8.30 -16.21 -17.24
C ASN A 296 7.61 -17.17 -18.19
N ARG A 297 6.41 -17.63 -17.86
CA ARG A 297 5.64 -18.61 -18.61
C ARG A 297 6.44 -19.89 -18.91
N GLU A 298 7.12 -20.40 -17.89
CA GLU A 298 7.79 -21.68 -17.99
C GLU A 298 6.77 -22.79 -18.28
N SER A 299 7.24 -23.91 -18.83
CA SER A 299 6.31 -24.98 -19.19
C SER A 299 5.60 -25.56 -17.95
N PRO A 300 4.31 -25.93 -18.04
CA PRO A 300 3.60 -26.59 -16.94
C PRO A 300 4.37 -27.78 -16.36
N ASP A 301 5.05 -28.57 -17.19
CA ASP A 301 5.86 -29.69 -16.73
C ASP A 301 7.06 -29.26 -15.88
N THR A 302 7.68 -28.12 -16.20
CA THR A 302 8.79 -27.57 -15.43
C THR A 302 8.30 -27.12 -14.06
N ILE A 303 7.21 -26.34 -14.00
CA ILE A 303 6.61 -25.85 -12.75
C ILE A 303 6.13 -27.04 -11.90
N LYS A 304 5.49 -28.03 -12.50
CA LYS A 304 5.06 -29.23 -11.80
C LYS A 304 6.23 -30.01 -11.20
N SER A 305 7.33 -30.12 -11.93
CA SER A 305 8.53 -30.78 -11.42
C SER A 305 9.12 -30.04 -10.22
N PHE A 306 9.08 -28.72 -10.25
CA PHE A 306 9.49 -27.87 -9.12
C PHE A 306 8.61 -28.13 -7.90
N LEU A 307 7.28 -28.07 -8.03
CA LEU A 307 6.33 -28.28 -6.92
C LEU A 307 6.39 -29.68 -6.29
N VAL A 308 6.75 -30.71 -7.06
CA VAL A 308 6.87 -32.09 -6.55
C VAL A 308 8.19 -32.32 -5.84
N ALA A 309 9.23 -31.54 -6.12
CA ALA A 309 10.55 -31.69 -5.54
C ALA A 309 10.67 -31.02 -4.14
N ARG A 310 9.66 -30.26 -3.73
CA ARG A 310 9.60 -29.51 -2.47
C ARG A 310 8.52 -30.06 -1.55
#